data_9e7c121a1d6fa9505b67f611fa576cc4
#
_entry.id   9e7c121a1d6fa9505b67f611fa576cc4
#
_cell.length_a   1.000
_cell.length_b   1.000
_cell.length_c   1.000
_cell.angle_alpha   90.00
_cell.angle_beta   90.00
_cell.angle_gamma   90.00
#
_symmetry.space_group_name_H-M   'P 1'
#
loop_
_entity.id
_entity.type
_entity.pdbx_description
1 polymer ?
#
loop_
_entity_poly.entity_id
_entity_poly.type
_entity_poly.pdbx_seq_one_letter_code
_entity_poly.pdbx_strand_id
1 'polypeptide(L)'
;ADNRELLFIQSTKNWEGLDKASKRNFELEEEAWPDKAEREAFMTKRNAYYADFHSDEIYATLSGAMVLPEAPTEDMVLYIRKSQRAFPADGSGEEFNNVRMKFINNVIAKNEHIKAYYPSTHAWGANRSDFIEGFFLNSMGDLDAMFDRSQELMKEGLSEEDGKTFQKYFNGVHGDYLYSVVVL
;
A
#
# COMPACT_ATOMS: atom_id res chain seq x y z
N ALA A 1 -9.69 8.69 -13.41
CA ALA A 1 -8.93 7.47 -13.10
C ALA A 1 -8.91 6.60 -14.36
N ASP A 2 -7.76 6.10 -14.74
CA ASP A 2 -7.66 5.10 -15.81
C ASP A 2 -8.06 3.75 -15.22
N ASN A 3 -9.27 3.29 -15.51
CA ASN A 3 -9.80 2.01 -15.00
C ASN A 3 -9.22 0.78 -15.74
N ARG A 4 -8.10 0.94 -16.43
CA ARG A 4 -7.34 -0.12 -17.12
C ARG A 4 -6.07 -0.53 -16.37
N GLU A 5 -5.75 0.12 -15.26
CA GLU A 5 -4.64 -0.26 -14.41
C GLU A 5 -5.04 -1.39 -13.46
N LEU A 6 -4.23 -2.43 -13.41
CA LEU A 6 -4.35 -3.51 -12.43
C LEU A 6 -3.20 -3.41 -11.44
N LEU A 7 -3.53 -3.39 -10.17
CA LEU A 7 -2.58 -3.45 -9.08
C LEU A 7 -2.63 -4.86 -8.45
N PHE A 8 -1.53 -5.59 -8.59
CA PHE A 8 -1.38 -6.89 -7.93
C PHE A 8 -0.46 -6.73 -6.72
N ILE A 9 -0.97 -7.04 -5.54
CA ILE A 9 -0.21 -6.92 -4.28
C ILE A 9 0.01 -8.33 -3.71
N GLN A 10 1.26 -8.71 -3.54
CA GLN A 10 1.65 -9.93 -2.85
C GLN A 10 2.45 -9.59 -1.60
N SER A 11 1.98 -10.09 -0.46
CA SER A 11 2.67 -9.90 0.82
C SER A 11 3.46 -11.14 1.20
N THR A 12 4.71 -10.94 1.59
CA THR A 12 5.58 -12.01 2.09
C THR A 12 6.30 -11.56 3.35
N LYS A 13 6.74 -12.52 4.16
CA LYS A 13 7.40 -12.21 5.43
C LYS A 13 8.80 -11.59 5.25
N ASN A 14 9.51 -11.99 4.21
CA ASN A 14 10.90 -11.60 3.92
C ASN A 14 11.27 -11.97 2.48
N TRP A 15 12.51 -11.69 2.07
CA TRP A 15 13.02 -12.01 0.74
C TRP A 15 12.93 -13.51 0.38
N GLU A 16 13.23 -14.41 1.32
CA GLU A 16 13.07 -15.84 1.13
C GLU A 16 11.60 -16.22 0.84
N GLY A 17 10.67 -15.47 1.44
CA GLY A 17 9.24 -15.62 1.17
C GLY A 17 8.86 -15.27 -0.26
N LEU A 18 9.52 -14.29 -0.89
CA LEU A 18 9.32 -13.97 -2.30
C LEU A 18 9.74 -15.14 -3.21
N ASP A 19 10.92 -15.73 -2.97
CA ASP A 19 11.39 -16.87 -3.73
C ASP A 19 10.44 -18.07 -3.61
N LYS A 20 9.99 -18.35 -2.38
CA LYS A 20 9.02 -19.44 -2.12
C LYS A 20 7.68 -19.19 -2.80
N ALA A 21 7.18 -17.93 -2.77
CA ALA A 21 5.93 -17.57 -3.41
C ALA A 21 6.02 -17.68 -4.92
N SER A 22 7.13 -17.21 -5.52
CA SER A 22 7.38 -17.37 -6.96
C SER A 22 7.39 -18.82 -7.38
N LYS A 23 8.15 -19.66 -6.66
CA LYS A 23 8.19 -21.11 -6.93
C LYS A 23 6.79 -21.73 -6.79
N ARG A 24 6.04 -21.39 -5.74
CA ARG A 24 4.71 -21.94 -5.51
C ARG A 24 3.72 -21.50 -6.61
N ASN A 25 3.84 -20.30 -7.13
CA ASN A 25 3.02 -19.87 -8.26
C ASN A 25 3.22 -20.75 -9.50
N PHE A 26 4.46 -21.08 -9.84
CA PHE A 26 4.74 -22.01 -10.94
C PHE A 26 4.16 -23.41 -10.69
N GLU A 27 4.31 -23.94 -9.47
CA GLU A 27 3.73 -25.23 -9.10
C GLU A 27 2.21 -25.23 -9.24
N LEU A 28 1.55 -24.15 -8.80
CA LEU A 28 0.10 -23.97 -8.92
C LEU A 28 -0.35 -23.87 -10.39
N GLU A 29 0.42 -23.22 -11.25
CA GLU A 29 0.14 -23.18 -12.68
C GLU A 29 0.24 -24.59 -13.31
N GLU A 30 1.21 -25.40 -12.91
CA GLU A 30 1.34 -26.80 -13.36
C GLU A 30 0.23 -27.70 -12.82
N GLU A 31 -0.17 -27.50 -11.56
CA GLU A 31 -1.30 -28.21 -10.95
C GLU A 31 -2.64 -27.86 -11.64
N ALA A 32 -2.87 -26.58 -11.95
CA ALA A 32 -4.10 -26.11 -12.58
C ALA A 32 -4.20 -26.52 -14.07
N TRP A 33 -3.07 -26.55 -14.76
CA TRP A 33 -2.97 -26.95 -16.17
C TRP A 33 -1.85 -27.99 -16.37
N PRO A 34 -2.14 -29.28 -16.10
CA PRO A 34 -1.12 -30.34 -16.23
C PRO A 34 -0.66 -30.51 -17.68
N ASP A 35 -1.52 -30.32 -18.66
CA ASP A 35 -1.15 -30.33 -20.06
C ASP A 35 -0.40 -29.06 -20.45
N LYS A 36 0.83 -29.23 -20.97
CA LYS A 36 1.70 -28.10 -21.31
C LYS A 36 1.10 -27.24 -22.42
N ALA A 37 0.47 -27.83 -23.42
CA ALA A 37 -0.07 -27.08 -24.55
C ALA A 37 -1.30 -26.26 -24.13
N GLU A 38 -2.16 -26.81 -23.28
CA GLU A 38 -3.30 -26.08 -22.71
C GLU A 38 -2.80 -24.92 -21.82
N ARG A 39 -1.78 -25.16 -21.01
CA ARG A 39 -1.17 -24.12 -20.17
C ARG A 39 -0.61 -22.95 -21.02
N GLU A 40 0.18 -23.26 -22.06
CA GLU A 40 0.75 -22.26 -22.97
C GLU A 40 -0.34 -21.48 -23.70
N ALA A 41 -1.41 -22.15 -24.15
CA ALA A 41 -2.56 -21.49 -24.79
C ALA A 41 -3.28 -20.55 -23.83
N PHE A 42 -3.50 -20.96 -22.57
CA PHE A 42 -4.09 -20.11 -21.54
C PHE A 42 -3.22 -18.90 -21.27
N MET A 43 -1.91 -19.07 -21.05
CA MET A 43 -0.97 -17.99 -20.78
C MET A 43 -0.91 -16.98 -21.94
N THR A 44 -0.89 -17.47 -23.18
CA THR A 44 -0.95 -16.62 -24.38
C THR A 44 -2.23 -15.77 -24.41
N LYS A 45 -3.37 -16.40 -24.13
CA LYS A 45 -4.66 -15.68 -24.06
C LYS A 45 -4.68 -14.66 -22.93
N ARG A 46 -4.21 -15.05 -21.73
CA ARG A 46 -4.11 -14.14 -20.58
C ARG A 46 -3.24 -12.92 -20.90
N ASN A 47 -2.04 -13.15 -21.46
CA ASN A 47 -1.09 -12.08 -21.74
C ASN A 47 -1.61 -11.10 -22.81
N ALA A 48 -2.51 -11.51 -23.68
CA ALA A 48 -3.13 -10.62 -24.65
C ALA A 48 -4.03 -9.52 -24.02
N TYR A 49 -4.38 -9.66 -22.72
CA TYR A 49 -5.13 -8.64 -21.99
C TYR A 49 -4.25 -7.61 -21.28
N TYR A 50 -2.92 -7.84 -21.22
CA TYR A 50 -1.99 -6.95 -20.55
C TYR A 50 -1.22 -6.10 -21.57
N ALA A 51 -0.89 -4.87 -21.18
CA ALA A 51 0.05 -4.08 -21.95
C ALA A 51 1.47 -4.65 -21.80
N ASP A 52 2.34 -4.37 -22.77
CA ASP A 52 3.75 -4.77 -22.71
C ASP A 52 4.51 -4.07 -21.57
N PHE A 53 3.99 -2.95 -21.09
CA PHE A 53 4.58 -2.18 -20.00
C PHE A 53 3.98 -2.58 -18.65
N HIS A 54 4.84 -2.96 -17.72
CA HIS A 54 4.53 -3.11 -16.31
C HIS A 54 5.72 -2.64 -15.46
N SER A 55 5.49 -2.41 -14.18
CA SER A 55 6.56 -2.14 -13.22
C SER A 55 6.38 -3.02 -11.99
N ASP A 56 7.49 -3.51 -11.48
CA ASP A 56 7.55 -4.29 -10.23
C ASP A 56 8.29 -3.49 -9.18
N GLU A 57 7.65 -3.28 -8.03
CA GLU A 57 8.18 -2.52 -6.92
C GLU A 57 8.09 -3.37 -5.64
N ILE A 58 9.13 -3.34 -4.83
CA ILE A 58 9.10 -4.02 -3.54
C ILE A 58 9.16 -2.98 -2.44
N TYR A 59 8.20 -3.04 -1.53
CA TYR A 59 8.08 -2.15 -0.39
C TYR A 59 8.21 -2.93 0.91
N ALA A 60 8.91 -2.33 1.88
CA ALA A 60 8.96 -2.84 3.24
C ALA A 60 7.88 -2.17 4.08
N THR A 61 6.97 -2.96 4.63
CA THR A 61 5.95 -2.47 5.56
C THR A 61 6.61 -2.01 6.84
N LEU A 62 6.23 -0.82 7.28
CA LEU A 62 6.74 -0.19 8.50
C LEU A 62 5.89 -0.58 9.72
N SER A 63 6.44 -0.32 10.92
CA SER A 63 5.70 -0.47 12.18
C SER A 63 4.43 0.41 12.19
N GLY A 64 3.41 -0.01 12.92
CA GLY A 64 2.12 0.69 13.00
C GLY A 64 1.15 0.33 11.88
N ALA A 65 1.42 -0.71 11.10
CA ALA A 65 0.43 -1.28 10.20
C ALA A 65 -0.76 -1.84 10.99
N MET A 66 -1.96 -1.59 10.47
CA MET A 66 -3.23 -2.13 10.96
C MET A 66 -3.71 -3.13 9.92
N VAL A 67 -3.58 -4.41 10.22
CA VAL A 67 -3.89 -5.49 9.28
C VAL A 67 -5.38 -5.84 9.35
N LEU A 68 -6.00 -6.13 8.22
CA LEU A 68 -7.34 -6.72 8.21
C LEU A 68 -7.31 -8.05 8.98
N PRO A 69 -8.25 -8.27 9.91
CA PRO A 69 -8.27 -9.49 10.73
C PRO A 69 -8.50 -10.74 9.88
N GLU A 70 -9.25 -10.60 8.79
CA GLU A 70 -9.61 -11.67 7.85
C GLU A 70 -9.55 -11.12 6.42
N ALA A 71 -9.49 -12.01 5.44
CA ALA A 71 -9.64 -11.63 4.05
C ALA A 71 -11.01 -10.98 3.83
N PRO A 72 -11.12 -9.90 3.06
CA PRO A 72 -12.41 -9.26 2.80
C PRO A 72 -13.34 -10.23 2.08
N THR A 73 -14.61 -10.25 2.49
CA THR A 73 -15.69 -11.02 1.87
C THR A 73 -16.60 -10.17 0.98
N GLU A 74 -16.40 -8.86 1.01
CA GLU A 74 -17.12 -7.87 0.23
C GLU A 74 -16.11 -6.92 -0.43
N ASP A 75 -16.52 -6.29 -1.52
CA ASP A 75 -15.70 -5.31 -2.21
C ASP A 75 -15.35 -4.15 -1.28
N MET A 76 -14.09 -3.75 -1.31
CA MET A 76 -13.56 -2.63 -0.54
C MET A 76 -12.92 -1.59 -1.48
N VAL A 77 -12.69 -0.41 -0.94
CA VAL A 77 -11.89 0.62 -1.61
C VAL A 77 -10.50 0.63 -0.98
N LEU A 78 -9.47 0.56 -1.83
CA LEU A 78 -8.10 0.80 -1.44
C LEU A 78 -7.68 2.18 -1.93
N TYR A 79 -7.51 3.11 -1.01
CA TYR A 79 -6.88 4.39 -1.26
C TYR A 79 -5.37 4.28 -1.01
N ILE A 80 -4.57 4.66 -1.98
CA ILE A 80 -3.12 4.70 -1.86
C ILE A 80 -2.65 6.15 -2.00
N ARG A 81 -1.92 6.63 -0.99
CA ARG A 81 -1.10 7.83 -1.10
C ARG A 81 0.37 7.42 -1.28
N LYS A 82 0.94 7.82 -2.39
CA LYS A 82 2.37 7.65 -2.67
C LYS A 82 3.06 8.99 -2.55
N SER A 83 3.78 9.19 -1.47
CA SER A 83 4.54 10.41 -1.17
C SER A 83 6.03 10.23 -1.43
N GLN A 84 6.75 11.33 -1.67
CA GLN A 84 8.19 11.31 -1.78
C GLN A 84 8.82 11.83 -0.48
N ARG A 85 9.67 10.99 0.11
CA ARG A 85 10.43 11.36 1.30
C ARG A 85 11.54 12.37 0.97
N ALA A 86 11.68 13.36 1.84
CA ALA A 86 12.89 14.13 2.00
C ALA A 86 13.81 13.44 3.05
N PHE A 87 15.10 13.74 2.95
CA PHE A 87 16.11 13.25 3.90
C PHE A 87 16.85 14.46 4.47
N PRO A 88 16.22 15.22 5.40
CA PRO A 88 16.80 16.46 5.92
C PRO A 88 18.10 16.19 6.68
N ALA A 89 19.09 17.08 6.52
CA ALA A 89 20.40 16.93 7.14
C ALA A 89 20.35 16.99 8.68
N ASP A 90 19.34 17.67 9.23
CA ASP A 90 19.06 17.82 10.67
C ASP A 90 18.03 16.80 11.18
N GLY A 91 17.66 15.81 10.36
CA GLY A 91 16.69 14.76 10.69
C GLY A 91 17.34 13.43 11.03
N SER A 92 16.56 12.53 11.60
CA SER A 92 16.95 11.15 11.84
C SER A 92 15.83 10.16 11.56
N GLY A 93 16.19 8.89 11.34
CA GLY A 93 15.20 7.82 11.18
C GLY A 93 14.37 7.61 12.45
N GLU A 94 14.97 7.83 13.62
CA GLU A 94 14.27 7.74 14.92
C GLU A 94 13.25 8.87 15.07
N GLU A 95 13.62 10.11 14.79
CA GLU A 95 12.69 11.25 14.84
C GLU A 95 11.51 11.05 13.87
N PHE A 96 11.80 10.64 12.62
CA PHE A 96 10.76 10.30 11.67
C PHE A 96 9.82 9.21 12.17
N ASN A 97 10.37 8.12 12.72
CA ASN A 97 9.56 7.05 13.26
C ASN A 97 8.70 7.50 14.45
N ASN A 98 9.25 8.31 15.35
CA ASN A 98 8.54 8.81 16.51
C ASN A 98 7.37 9.71 16.14
N VAL A 99 7.56 10.69 15.24
CA VAL A 99 6.46 11.56 14.81
C VAL A 99 5.41 10.79 13.99
N ARG A 100 5.85 9.84 13.16
CA ARG A 100 4.95 8.97 12.41
C ARG A 100 4.09 8.11 13.34
N MET A 101 4.68 7.52 14.37
CA MET A 101 3.92 6.72 15.34
C MET A 101 2.94 7.56 16.16
N LYS A 102 3.27 8.82 16.48
CA LYS A 102 2.28 9.74 17.08
C LYS A 102 1.09 9.95 16.15
N PHE A 103 1.35 10.20 14.86
CA PHE A 103 0.30 10.36 13.87
C PHE A 103 -0.56 9.09 13.77
N ILE A 104 0.05 7.91 13.68
CA ILE A 104 -0.68 6.65 13.62
C ILE A 104 -1.55 6.45 14.85
N ASN A 105 -1.00 6.62 16.05
CA ASN A 105 -1.71 6.35 17.31
C ASN A 105 -2.83 7.36 17.60
N ASN A 106 -2.66 8.61 17.18
CA ASN A 106 -3.62 9.68 17.49
C ASN A 106 -4.62 9.98 16.37
N VAL A 107 -4.29 9.60 15.14
CA VAL A 107 -5.14 9.87 13.97
C VAL A 107 -5.59 8.57 13.32
N ILE A 108 -4.66 7.78 12.75
CA ILE A 108 -5.02 6.62 11.94
C ILE A 108 -5.79 5.57 12.76
N ALA A 109 -5.25 5.17 13.92
CA ALA A 109 -5.85 4.14 14.77
C ALA A 109 -7.17 4.54 15.44
N LYS A 110 -7.47 5.86 15.47
CA LYS A 110 -8.72 6.37 16.04
C LYS A 110 -9.76 6.71 14.98
N ASN A 111 -9.41 6.62 13.71
CA ASN A 111 -10.31 6.91 12.61
C ASN A 111 -11.13 5.66 12.26
N GLU A 112 -12.39 5.65 12.62
CA GLU A 112 -13.32 4.54 12.45
C GLU A 112 -13.61 4.16 11.00
N HIS A 113 -13.34 5.06 10.06
CA HIS A 113 -13.50 4.81 8.62
C HIS A 113 -12.36 3.98 8.03
N ILE A 114 -11.18 3.94 8.69
CA ILE A 114 -10.02 3.17 8.25
C ILE A 114 -10.14 1.73 8.78
N LYS A 115 -10.26 0.77 7.87
CA LYS A 115 -10.40 -0.66 8.23
C LYS A 115 -9.05 -1.38 8.30
N ALA A 116 -8.12 -0.95 7.46
CA ALA A 116 -6.72 -1.36 7.53
C ALA A 116 -5.81 -0.25 7.02
N TYR A 117 -4.56 -0.25 7.48
CA TYR A 117 -3.56 0.73 7.12
C TYR A 117 -2.19 0.08 6.94
N TYR A 118 -1.58 0.30 5.79
CA TYR A 118 -0.29 -0.29 5.44
C TYR A 118 0.72 0.79 5.05
N PRO A 119 1.49 1.35 6.01
CA PRO A 119 2.59 2.25 5.72
C PRO A 119 3.78 1.45 5.20
N SER A 120 4.34 1.84 4.09
CA SER A 120 5.45 1.14 3.45
C SER A 120 6.49 2.10 2.91
N THR A 121 7.73 1.67 2.88
CA THR A 121 8.84 2.42 2.30
C THR A 121 9.52 1.58 1.22
N HIS A 122 10.19 2.27 0.30
CA HIS A 122 10.95 1.63 -0.76
C HIS A 122 11.95 0.60 -0.19
N ALA A 123 11.93 -0.60 -0.74
CA ALA A 123 12.94 -1.64 -0.52
C ALA A 123 13.69 -1.96 -1.82
N TRP A 124 13.00 -2.00 -2.96
CA TRP A 124 13.56 -2.20 -4.29
C TRP A 124 12.64 -1.59 -5.35
N GLY A 125 13.21 -1.05 -6.44
CA GLY A 125 12.49 -0.40 -7.53
C GLY A 125 13.11 0.93 -7.94
N ALA A 126 12.41 1.70 -8.77
CA ALA A 126 12.95 2.86 -9.45
C ALA A 126 13.17 4.09 -8.53
N ASN A 127 12.35 4.25 -7.49
CA ASN A 127 12.38 5.47 -6.69
C ASN A 127 12.58 5.20 -5.20
N ARG A 128 13.82 5.41 -4.71
CA ARG A 128 14.18 5.22 -3.30
C ARG A 128 13.47 6.15 -2.31
N SER A 129 12.86 7.24 -2.79
CA SER A 129 12.15 8.19 -1.92
C SER A 129 10.69 7.81 -1.70
N ASP A 130 10.19 6.78 -2.35
CA ASP A 130 8.80 6.38 -2.21
C ASP A 130 8.45 6.00 -0.78
N PHE A 131 7.36 6.59 -0.30
CA PHE A 131 6.66 6.26 0.91
C PHE A 131 5.20 6.07 0.55
N ILE A 132 4.68 4.89 0.80
CA ILE A 132 3.33 4.51 0.43
C ILE A 132 2.50 4.28 1.67
N GLU A 133 1.29 4.80 1.64
CA GLU A 133 0.27 4.58 2.65
C GLU A 133 -0.96 4.00 1.95
N GLY A 134 -1.30 2.76 2.28
CA GLY A 134 -2.50 2.10 1.80
C GLY A 134 -3.58 2.10 2.86
N PHE A 135 -4.77 2.62 2.54
CA PHE A 135 -5.93 2.69 3.42
C PHE A 135 -7.06 1.85 2.84
N PHE A 136 -7.51 0.88 3.57
CA PHE A 136 -8.70 0.10 3.21
C PHE A 136 -9.93 0.72 3.85
N LEU A 137 -10.95 0.94 3.03
CA LEU A 137 -12.22 1.58 3.38
C LEU A 137 -13.36 0.67 2.89
N ASN A 138 -14.53 0.72 3.52
CA ASN A 138 -15.67 -0.06 3.05
C ASN A 138 -16.29 0.51 1.76
N SER A 139 -16.20 1.83 1.55
CA SER A 139 -16.83 2.49 0.40
C SER A 139 -16.13 3.77 -0.02
N MET A 140 -16.49 4.28 -1.18
CA MET A 140 -16.06 5.62 -1.63
C MET A 140 -16.58 6.74 -0.73
N GLY A 141 -17.74 6.56 -0.12
CA GLY A 141 -18.29 7.54 0.85
C GLY A 141 -17.45 7.66 2.11
N ASP A 142 -16.78 6.57 2.51
CA ASP A 142 -15.86 6.59 3.66
C ASP A 142 -14.58 7.40 3.39
N LEU A 143 -14.24 7.68 2.13
CA LEU A 143 -13.03 8.44 1.80
C LEU A 143 -13.12 9.89 2.31
N ASP A 144 -14.23 10.58 2.01
CA ASP A 144 -14.45 11.94 2.48
C ASP A 144 -14.56 11.97 4.01
N ALA A 145 -15.33 11.03 4.58
CA ALA A 145 -15.48 10.91 6.03
C ALA A 145 -14.14 10.62 6.73
N MET A 146 -13.29 9.80 6.13
CA MET A 146 -11.94 9.54 6.63
C MET A 146 -11.10 10.83 6.65
N PHE A 147 -11.14 11.65 5.60
CA PHE A 147 -10.39 12.90 5.57
C PHE A 147 -10.89 13.90 6.61
N ASP A 148 -12.21 14.09 6.72
CA ASP A 148 -12.80 14.99 7.71
C ASP A 148 -12.45 14.55 9.12
N ARG A 149 -12.64 13.28 9.42
CA ARG A 149 -12.30 12.71 10.72
C ARG A 149 -10.81 12.80 11.04
N SER A 150 -9.94 12.58 10.06
CA SER A 150 -8.49 12.73 10.24
C SER A 150 -8.11 14.17 10.60
N GLN A 151 -8.75 15.18 9.99
CA GLN A 151 -8.49 16.58 10.32
C GLN A 151 -8.89 16.94 11.76
N GLU A 152 -10.03 16.43 12.24
CA GLU A 152 -10.44 16.59 13.64
C GLU A 152 -9.43 15.94 14.59
N LEU A 153 -9.09 14.68 14.35
CA LEU A 153 -8.15 13.93 15.18
C LEU A 153 -6.74 14.55 15.19
N MET A 154 -6.29 15.12 14.07
CA MET A 154 -5.02 15.87 14.03
C MET A 154 -5.05 17.08 14.93
N LYS A 155 -6.14 17.86 14.92
CA LYS A 155 -6.30 19.04 15.80
C LYS A 155 -6.34 18.67 17.28
N GLU A 156 -6.91 17.50 17.61
CA GLU A 156 -7.02 17.00 18.98
C GLU A 156 -5.74 16.35 19.49
N GLY A 157 -5.04 15.61 18.63
CA GLY A 157 -4.03 14.64 19.02
C GLY A 157 -2.58 15.01 18.67
N LEU A 158 -2.36 16.05 17.86
CA LEU A 158 -1.03 16.47 17.42
C LEU A 158 -0.77 17.94 17.73
N SER A 159 0.45 18.25 18.13
CA SER A 159 0.92 19.63 18.25
C SER A 159 1.30 20.21 16.89
N GLU A 160 1.36 21.54 16.79
CA GLU A 160 1.86 22.22 15.59
C GLU A 160 3.32 21.80 15.28
N GLU A 161 4.12 21.55 16.30
CA GLU A 161 5.50 21.06 16.16
C GLU A 161 5.55 19.64 15.59
N ASP A 162 4.66 18.73 16.03
CA ASP A 162 4.56 17.39 15.45
C ASP A 162 4.24 17.46 13.94
N GLY A 163 3.33 18.37 13.56
CA GLY A 163 2.99 18.62 12.15
C GLY A 163 4.19 19.11 11.33
N LYS A 164 4.92 20.10 11.83
CA LYS A 164 6.13 20.63 11.19
C LYS A 164 7.21 19.57 11.08
N THR A 165 7.43 18.80 12.14
CA THR A 165 8.40 17.71 12.18
C THR A 165 8.05 16.62 11.17
N PHE A 166 6.78 16.25 11.05
CA PHE A 166 6.35 15.28 10.06
C PHE A 166 6.58 15.79 8.62
N GLN A 167 6.16 17.03 8.35
CA GLN A 167 6.27 17.63 7.02
C GLN A 167 7.71 17.76 6.52
N LYS A 168 8.70 18.01 7.37
CA LYS A 168 10.10 18.15 6.94
C LYS A 168 10.68 16.87 6.29
N TYR A 169 10.05 15.72 6.53
CA TYR A 169 10.44 14.44 5.94
C TYR A 169 9.83 14.16 4.58
N PHE A 170 9.06 15.11 4.03
CA PHE A 170 8.45 15.00 2.71
C PHE A 170 8.77 16.23 1.87
N ASN A 171 8.95 16.04 0.57
CA ASN A 171 9.24 17.13 -0.36
C ASN A 171 7.99 17.80 -0.93
N GLY A 172 6.80 17.41 -0.47
CA GLY A 172 5.51 17.94 -0.94
C GLY A 172 4.96 17.30 -2.21
N VAL A 173 5.72 16.40 -2.83
CA VAL A 173 5.24 15.66 -4.02
C VAL A 173 4.53 14.39 -3.56
N HIS A 174 3.31 14.20 -4.00
CA HIS A 174 2.57 12.96 -3.81
C HIS A 174 1.61 12.69 -4.98
N GLY A 175 1.19 11.43 -5.10
CA GLY A 175 0.09 10.99 -5.94
C GLY A 175 -0.93 10.23 -5.11
N ASP A 176 -2.20 10.37 -5.48
CA ASP A 176 -3.32 9.72 -4.83
C ASP A 176 -4.01 8.79 -5.83
N TYR A 177 -4.22 7.53 -5.44
CA TYR A 177 -4.76 6.48 -6.29
C TYR A 177 -5.89 5.76 -5.58
N LEU A 178 -6.92 5.38 -6.36
CA LEU A 178 -8.08 4.66 -5.86
C LEU A 178 -8.27 3.37 -6.65
N TYR A 179 -8.40 2.27 -5.94
CA TYR A 179 -8.65 0.95 -6.50
C TYR A 179 -9.89 0.33 -5.85
N SER A 180 -10.67 -0.38 -6.66
CA SER A 180 -11.64 -1.33 -6.12
C SER A 180 -10.92 -2.63 -5.82
N VAL A 181 -11.04 -3.11 -4.60
CA VAL A 181 -10.52 -4.42 -4.20
C VAL A 181 -11.56 -5.46 -4.62
N VAL A 182 -11.17 -6.33 -5.54
CA VAL A 182 -12.06 -7.39 -6.04
C VAL A 182 -11.84 -8.64 -5.20
N VAL A 183 -12.92 -9.16 -4.63
CA VAL A 183 -12.94 -10.46 -3.95
C VAL A 183 -13.15 -11.54 -5.01
N LEU A 184 -12.23 -12.52 -5.09
CA LEU A 184 -12.26 -13.64 -6.06
C LEU A 184 -12.75 -14.93 -5.41
#